data_c9361006c62de2d4531502c308147e4d
#
_entry.id   c9361006c62de2d4531502c308147e4d
#
_cell.length_a   1.000
_cell.length_b   1.000
_cell.length_c   1.000
_cell.angle_alpha   90.00
_cell.angle_beta   90.00
_cell.angle_gamma   90.00
#
_symmetry.space_group_name_H-M   'P 1'
#
loop_
_entity.id
_entity.type
_entity.pdbx_description
1 polymer ?
#
loop_
_entity_poly.entity_id
_entity_poly.type
_entity_poly.pdbx_seq_one_letter_code
_entity_poly.pdbx_strand_id
1 'polypeptide(L)'
;MPKFTTNKEIAKLLRSISAVYAIKGGNYFQMIAYDRAADNVEHSTSELGDLWQDGKLGTVPGLGKSIQAYLDELFKTGRVGHFESLKKGMPAGMFELLSIPGMGPKTAYKLAKILKIKDIGDLELKAKAGKIRDLPGFGAKSEQDILASINETRSRTDRVILPFAYETAQRVLDYLKKCKDVERAEPLGSLRRMVATIGDIDIAGASKSPQEVIDYFIKFKEISRIIDKGSRKSSVLLTNGMQVDLLVGKPQAFGALLQHFTGSKNHNIHLREIAQKKDISVSDYGITVKGKLKEFKTEGNFYGFLGMDYIEPELREDTGEIEAATTHKLPDLIKLADIKGDIHIHSNYPIEPSHDLGKDSFEVLIKEAKHLGYEYMGLSDHSPGNSTHSEKQIVDLIQKRTYKIEQLKSSHKDIRILNLLEIDILANNKLSVPDVGLELLDGAIAGIHSSHRQDKKTQTKRILTAINSPYVQVISHPTGRLLGSREAYELDWPIIFKECVKNKTLLEINAWPNRLDLPDTLVKEAIGSGVNLIISSDSHAVEHLGNLQYGVSVARRGWAQKKDIANTLPWLEFKKWFNV
;
A
#
# COMPACT_ATOMS: atom_id res chain seq x y z
N MET A 1 -20.99 -7.81 24.79
CA MET A 1 -19.63 -7.97 24.23
C MET A 1 -19.06 -6.57 24.04
N PRO A 2 -17.81 -6.28 24.43
CA PRO A 2 -17.23 -4.99 24.14
C PRO A 2 -17.24 -4.75 22.63
N LYS A 3 -17.57 -3.53 22.22
CA LYS A 3 -17.57 -3.09 20.84
C LYS A 3 -16.12 -3.17 20.36
N PHE A 4 -15.79 -4.09 19.43
CA PHE A 4 -14.43 -4.22 18.91
C PHE A 4 -14.03 -2.89 18.27
N THR A 5 -12.98 -2.31 18.79
CA THR A 5 -12.41 -1.06 18.30
C THR A 5 -11.40 -1.42 17.22
N THR A 6 -11.56 -0.88 16.03
CA THR A 6 -10.65 -1.12 14.89
C THR A 6 -9.25 -0.56 15.15
N ASN A 7 -8.24 -1.09 14.49
CA ASN A 7 -6.87 -0.54 14.55
C ASN A 7 -6.83 0.95 14.28
N LYS A 8 -7.63 1.45 13.34
CA LYS A 8 -7.76 2.88 13.02
C LYS A 8 -8.29 3.72 14.20
N GLU A 9 -9.29 3.21 14.91
CA GLU A 9 -9.83 3.89 16.11
C GLU A 9 -8.83 3.87 17.25
N ILE A 10 -8.10 2.77 17.46
CA ILE A 10 -7.04 2.67 18.47
C ILE A 10 -5.90 3.63 18.14
N ALA A 11 -5.45 3.70 16.90
CA ALA A 11 -4.43 4.63 16.46
C ALA A 11 -4.86 6.09 16.71
N LYS A 12 -6.10 6.45 16.35
CA LYS A 12 -6.69 7.79 16.65
C LYS A 12 -6.71 8.06 18.15
N LEU A 13 -7.06 7.06 18.96
CA LEU A 13 -7.03 7.19 20.42
C LEU A 13 -5.61 7.46 20.94
N LEU A 14 -4.62 6.67 20.52
CA LEU A 14 -3.22 6.84 20.94
C LEU A 14 -2.64 8.20 20.51
N ARG A 15 -2.90 8.66 19.28
CA ARG A 15 -2.52 10.02 18.82
C ARG A 15 -3.16 11.11 19.67
N SER A 16 -4.41 10.93 20.09
CA SER A 16 -5.06 11.88 20.98
C SER A 16 -4.35 12.01 22.35
N ILE A 17 -3.79 10.90 22.85
CA ILE A 17 -3.01 10.89 24.10
C ILE A 17 -1.65 11.55 23.89
N SER A 18 -0.96 11.28 22.80
CA SER A 18 0.27 12.00 22.42
C SER A 18 0.05 13.51 22.40
N ALA A 19 -1.05 13.96 21.77
CA ALA A 19 -1.40 15.39 21.72
C ALA A 19 -1.64 15.98 23.11
N VAL A 20 -2.27 15.25 24.05
CA VAL A 20 -2.46 15.71 25.43
C VAL A 20 -1.12 15.88 26.14
N TYR A 21 -0.17 14.96 25.98
CA TYR A 21 1.19 15.10 26.52
C TYR A 21 1.90 16.33 25.96
N ALA A 22 1.77 16.59 24.65
CA ALA A 22 2.35 17.78 24.02
C ALA A 22 1.80 19.11 24.60
N ILE A 23 0.55 19.13 25.07
CA ILE A 23 -0.11 20.32 25.66
C ILE A 23 0.21 20.48 27.13
N LYS A 24 0.15 19.39 27.91
CA LYS A 24 0.38 19.42 29.34
C LYS A 24 1.86 19.57 29.74
N GLY A 25 2.79 19.62 28.78
CA GLY A 25 4.22 19.71 29.05
C GLY A 25 4.78 18.41 29.62
N GLY A 26 4.19 17.26 29.28
CA GLY A 26 4.62 15.94 29.70
C GLY A 26 5.96 15.52 29.08
N ASN A 27 6.46 14.36 29.52
CA ASN A 27 7.74 13.82 29.04
C ASN A 27 7.69 13.62 27.51
N TYR A 28 8.63 14.24 26.81
CA TYR A 28 8.81 14.14 25.35
C TYR A 28 8.87 12.68 24.85
N PHE A 29 9.51 11.79 25.64
CA PHE A 29 9.58 10.36 25.30
C PHE A 29 8.22 9.66 25.35
N GLN A 30 7.32 10.08 26.26
CA GLN A 30 5.96 9.54 26.30
C GLN A 30 5.16 9.95 25.08
N MET A 31 5.25 11.23 24.67
CA MET A 31 4.62 11.72 23.45
C MET A 31 5.03 10.89 22.23
N ILE A 32 6.35 10.69 22.04
CA ILE A 32 6.88 9.88 20.93
C ILE A 32 6.43 8.43 21.03
N ALA A 33 6.41 7.83 22.24
CA ALA A 33 6.00 6.45 22.42
C ALA A 33 4.55 6.21 21.98
N TYR A 34 3.63 7.14 22.31
CA TYR A 34 2.25 7.05 21.86
C TYR A 34 2.08 7.30 20.36
N ASP A 35 2.85 8.21 19.75
CA ASP A 35 2.84 8.42 18.30
C ASP A 35 3.35 7.18 17.56
N ARG A 36 4.46 6.60 18.00
CA ARG A 36 5.00 5.35 17.44
C ARG A 36 4.01 4.19 17.57
N ALA A 37 3.40 4.06 18.74
CA ALA A 37 2.40 3.03 18.97
C ALA A 37 1.19 3.22 18.04
N ALA A 38 0.72 4.45 17.86
CA ALA A 38 -0.38 4.76 16.95
C ALA A 38 -0.03 4.41 15.50
N ASP A 39 1.17 4.79 15.03
CA ASP A 39 1.63 4.49 13.67
C ASP A 39 1.72 2.97 13.44
N ASN A 40 2.30 2.22 14.39
CA ASN A 40 2.45 0.77 14.27
C ASN A 40 1.11 0.03 14.35
N VAL A 41 0.17 0.52 15.17
CA VAL A 41 -1.19 -0.02 15.24
C VAL A 41 -1.95 0.23 13.94
N GLU A 42 -1.86 1.44 13.38
CA GLU A 42 -2.56 1.78 12.13
C GLU A 42 -2.07 0.95 10.94
N HIS A 43 -0.78 0.58 10.95
CA HIS A 43 -0.16 -0.23 9.89
C HIS A 43 -0.05 -1.72 10.25
N SER A 44 -0.60 -2.14 11.39
CA SER A 44 -0.65 -3.55 11.77
C SER A 44 -1.59 -4.32 10.85
N THR A 45 -1.13 -5.46 10.38
CA THR A 45 -1.87 -6.38 9.51
C THR A 45 -2.90 -7.22 10.22
N SER A 46 -2.65 -7.46 11.51
CA SER A 46 -3.59 -8.16 12.38
C SER A 46 -4.39 -7.13 13.18
N GLU A 47 -5.69 -7.35 13.32
CA GLU A 47 -6.48 -6.55 14.24
C GLU A 47 -5.94 -6.74 15.66
N LEU A 48 -5.69 -5.64 16.36
CA LEU A 48 -5.15 -5.70 17.73
C LEU A 48 -6.07 -6.47 18.68
N GLY A 49 -7.38 -6.46 18.43
CA GLY A 49 -8.33 -7.24 19.18
C GLY A 49 -8.05 -8.75 19.13
N ASP A 50 -7.67 -9.26 17.95
CA ASP A 50 -7.31 -10.66 17.75
C ASP A 50 -5.97 -10.99 18.44
N LEU A 51 -4.97 -10.14 18.26
CA LEU A 51 -3.67 -10.28 18.93
C LEU A 51 -3.80 -10.23 20.46
N TRP A 52 -4.75 -9.45 20.97
CA TRP A 52 -5.06 -9.40 22.38
C TRP A 52 -5.69 -10.72 22.88
N GLN A 53 -6.66 -11.28 22.15
CA GLN A 53 -7.29 -12.57 22.48
C GLN A 53 -6.26 -13.70 22.50
N ASP A 54 -5.29 -13.66 21.59
CA ASP A 54 -4.18 -14.62 21.50
C ASP A 54 -3.07 -14.37 22.52
N GLY A 55 -3.13 -13.31 23.33
CA GLY A 55 -2.06 -12.93 24.26
C GLY A 55 -0.80 -12.40 23.56
N LYS A 56 -0.91 -11.94 22.31
CA LYS A 56 0.22 -11.58 21.43
C LYS A 56 0.39 -10.06 21.23
N LEU A 57 -0.25 -9.19 22.01
CA LEU A 57 -0.06 -7.74 21.90
C LEU A 57 1.41 -7.29 21.95
N GLY A 58 2.25 -8.05 22.68
CA GLY A 58 3.69 -7.78 22.77
C GLY A 58 4.47 -8.01 21.49
N THR A 59 3.90 -8.65 20.48
CA THR A 59 4.54 -8.85 19.16
C THR A 59 4.45 -7.62 18.26
N VAL A 60 3.56 -6.67 18.59
CA VAL A 60 3.40 -5.44 17.81
C VAL A 60 4.54 -4.47 18.16
N PRO A 61 5.38 -4.08 17.20
CA PRO A 61 6.47 -3.14 17.44
C PRO A 61 5.95 -1.83 18.06
N GLY A 62 6.72 -1.23 18.97
CA GLY A 62 6.38 0.05 19.60
C GLY A 62 5.29 0.00 20.68
N LEU A 63 4.64 -1.13 20.91
CA LEU A 63 3.73 -1.31 22.04
C LEU A 63 4.53 -1.66 23.32
N GLY A 64 5.01 -0.66 24.03
CA GLY A 64 5.64 -0.86 25.33
C GLY A 64 4.67 -1.43 26.38
N LYS A 65 5.19 -2.06 27.43
CA LYS A 65 4.39 -2.75 28.48
C LYS A 65 3.23 -1.91 29.03
N SER A 66 3.44 -0.62 29.23
CA SER A 66 2.38 0.28 29.73
C SER A 66 1.24 0.46 28.71
N ILE A 67 1.57 0.62 27.41
CA ILE A 67 0.56 0.75 26.35
C ILE A 67 -0.19 -0.57 26.18
N GLN A 68 0.51 -1.72 26.25
CA GLN A 68 -0.14 -3.03 26.24
C GLN A 68 -1.14 -3.19 27.39
N ALA A 69 -0.81 -2.74 28.60
CA ALA A 69 -1.72 -2.78 29.73
C ALA A 69 -2.96 -1.89 29.52
N TYR A 70 -2.79 -0.70 28.92
CA TYR A 70 -3.90 0.18 28.58
C TYR A 70 -4.78 -0.38 27.46
N LEU A 71 -4.20 -1.05 26.48
CA LEU A 71 -4.96 -1.73 25.43
C LEU A 71 -5.70 -2.95 25.98
N ASP A 72 -5.12 -3.68 26.92
CA ASP A 72 -5.80 -4.77 27.64
C ASP A 72 -7.02 -4.26 28.40
N GLU A 73 -6.88 -3.10 29.10
CA GLU A 73 -8.02 -2.43 29.76
C GLU A 73 -9.07 -2.00 28.73
N LEU A 74 -8.66 -1.43 27.60
CA LEU A 74 -9.55 -1.00 26.52
C LEU A 74 -10.39 -2.17 26.00
N PHE A 75 -9.74 -3.28 25.66
CA PHE A 75 -10.44 -4.47 25.13
C PHE A 75 -11.35 -5.14 26.15
N LYS A 76 -10.99 -5.12 27.45
CA LYS A 76 -11.81 -5.67 28.52
C LYS A 76 -13.03 -4.82 28.86
N THR A 77 -12.87 -3.50 28.90
CA THR A 77 -13.84 -2.58 29.51
C THR A 77 -14.44 -1.57 28.51
N GLY A 78 -13.88 -1.48 27.30
CA GLY A 78 -14.26 -0.49 26.28
C GLY A 78 -13.73 0.93 26.56
N ARG A 79 -12.95 1.14 27.64
CA ARG A 79 -12.38 2.43 28.02
C ARG A 79 -11.06 2.27 28.77
N VAL A 80 -10.29 3.34 28.86
CA VAL A 80 -9.02 3.38 29.60
C VAL A 80 -9.07 4.50 30.60
N GLY A 81 -9.14 4.17 31.88
CA GLY A 81 -9.28 5.15 32.96
C GLY A 81 -8.14 6.18 33.00
N HIS A 82 -6.93 5.74 32.71
CA HIS A 82 -5.78 6.63 32.57
C HIS A 82 -5.96 7.66 31.44
N PHE A 83 -6.46 7.24 30.27
CA PHE A 83 -6.67 8.12 29.11
C PHE A 83 -7.79 9.13 29.37
N GLU A 84 -8.88 8.71 30.03
CA GLU A 84 -9.95 9.61 30.43
C GLU A 84 -9.45 10.68 31.41
N SER A 85 -8.64 10.28 32.41
CA SER A 85 -8.00 11.19 33.34
C SER A 85 -7.07 12.19 32.66
N LEU A 86 -6.27 11.74 31.68
CA LEU A 86 -5.38 12.60 30.91
C LEU A 86 -6.17 13.62 30.06
N LYS A 87 -7.28 13.21 29.45
CA LYS A 87 -8.14 14.08 28.62
C LYS A 87 -8.98 15.05 29.42
N LYS A 88 -9.11 14.87 30.75
CA LYS A 88 -9.90 15.74 31.62
C LYS A 88 -9.40 17.17 31.51
N GLY A 89 -10.33 18.09 31.21
CA GLY A 89 -10.03 19.51 31.01
C GLY A 89 -9.57 19.91 29.62
N MET A 90 -9.46 18.93 28.68
CA MET A 90 -9.20 19.24 27.27
C MET A 90 -10.51 19.54 26.52
N PRO A 91 -10.55 20.56 25.64
CA PRO A 91 -11.70 20.81 24.79
C PRO A 91 -11.93 19.62 23.83
N ALA A 92 -13.14 19.07 23.84
CA ALA A 92 -13.45 17.90 22.99
C ALA A 92 -13.18 18.14 21.50
N GLY A 93 -13.54 19.31 20.98
CA GLY A 93 -13.33 19.66 19.57
C GLY A 93 -11.85 19.71 19.14
N MET A 94 -10.89 19.87 20.07
CA MET A 94 -9.48 19.89 19.67
C MET A 94 -9.03 18.57 19.01
N PHE A 95 -9.61 17.44 19.41
CA PHE A 95 -9.24 16.13 18.88
C PHE A 95 -9.69 15.94 17.43
N GLU A 96 -10.78 16.59 17.05
CA GLU A 96 -11.25 16.66 15.65
C GLU A 96 -10.28 17.50 14.79
N LEU A 97 -9.80 18.63 15.35
CA LEU A 97 -8.90 19.54 14.64
C LEU A 97 -7.51 18.93 14.34
N LEU A 98 -7.08 17.90 15.07
CA LEU A 98 -5.81 17.22 14.81
C LEU A 98 -5.77 16.49 13.47
N SER A 99 -6.92 16.25 12.83
CA SER A 99 -6.98 15.67 11.50
C SER A 99 -6.68 16.68 10.37
N ILE A 100 -6.66 17.98 10.70
CA ILE A 100 -6.37 19.04 9.72
C ILE A 100 -4.85 19.13 9.51
N PRO A 101 -4.34 19.02 8.26
CA PRO A 101 -2.93 19.15 7.94
C PRO A 101 -2.34 20.47 8.48
N GLY A 102 -1.16 20.37 9.10
CA GLY A 102 -0.52 21.54 9.70
C GLY A 102 -1.09 21.99 11.04
N MET A 103 -2.20 21.39 11.52
CA MET A 103 -2.80 21.70 12.81
C MET A 103 -2.10 20.94 13.94
N GLY A 104 -1.07 21.55 14.52
CA GLY A 104 -0.37 20.97 15.67
C GLY A 104 -1.22 20.98 16.95
N PRO A 105 -0.90 20.10 17.94
CA PRO A 105 -1.66 19.96 19.20
C PRO A 105 -1.89 21.28 19.95
N LYS A 106 -0.86 22.13 20.06
CA LYS A 106 -0.97 23.42 20.75
C LYS A 106 -1.91 24.40 20.03
N THR A 107 -1.88 24.40 18.70
CA THR A 107 -2.76 25.23 17.86
C THR A 107 -4.20 24.75 17.97
N ALA A 108 -4.44 23.44 17.81
CA ALA A 108 -5.76 22.83 17.96
C ALA A 108 -6.37 23.12 19.34
N TYR A 109 -5.59 22.96 20.42
CA TYR A 109 -6.02 23.28 21.78
C TYR A 109 -6.39 24.73 21.92
N LYS A 110 -5.55 25.68 21.46
CA LYS A 110 -5.77 27.12 21.56
C LYS A 110 -7.06 27.54 20.85
N LEU A 111 -7.25 27.08 19.61
CA LEU A 111 -8.45 27.37 18.82
C LEU A 111 -9.71 26.78 19.48
N ALA A 112 -9.67 25.48 19.85
CA ALA A 112 -10.80 24.82 20.48
C ALA A 112 -11.19 25.48 21.84
N LYS A 113 -10.21 25.90 22.63
CA LYS A 113 -10.44 26.51 23.93
C LYS A 113 -11.02 27.92 23.83
N ILE A 114 -10.42 28.80 23.00
CA ILE A 114 -10.78 30.21 22.92
C ILE A 114 -12.09 30.37 22.12
N LEU A 115 -12.20 29.73 20.97
CA LEU A 115 -13.36 29.87 20.10
C LEU A 115 -14.46 28.84 20.39
N LYS A 116 -14.27 27.96 21.40
CA LYS A 116 -15.20 26.88 21.78
C LYS A 116 -15.62 26.01 20.58
N ILE A 117 -14.64 25.67 19.77
CA ILE A 117 -14.86 24.89 18.54
C ILE A 117 -15.26 23.47 18.89
N LYS A 118 -16.30 22.95 18.24
CA LYS A 118 -16.85 21.62 18.45
C LYS A 118 -16.31 20.61 17.44
N ASP A 119 -16.17 21.03 16.18
CA ASP A 119 -15.78 20.20 15.04
C ASP A 119 -15.12 21.04 13.94
N ILE A 120 -14.70 20.41 12.84
CA ILE A 120 -14.07 21.08 11.69
C ILE A 120 -15.02 22.08 11.01
N GLY A 121 -16.33 21.78 10.96
CA GLY A 121 -17.33 22.65 10.35
C GLY A 121 -17.49 23.96 11.15
N ASP A 122 -17.48 23.87 12.49
CA ASP A 122 -17.54 25.06 13.37
C ASP A 122 -16.25 25.90 13.22
N LEU A 123 -15.07 25.25 13.08
CA LEU A 123 -13.82 25.96 12.80
C LEU A 123 -13.91 26.72 11.48
N GLU A 124 -14.42 26.10 10.42
CA GLU A 124 -14.57 26.73 9.11
C GLU A 124 -15.49 27.97 9.18
N LEU A 125 -16.63 27.83 9.82
CA LEU A 125 -17.57 28.96 9.99
C LEU A 125 -16.91 30.13 10.68
N LYS A 126 -16.13 29.87 11.74
CA LYS A 126 -15.43 30.91 12.49
C LYS A 126 -14.25 31.52 11.74
N ALA A 127 -13.54 30.71 10.94
CA ALA A 127 -12.49 31.19 10.05
C ALA A 127 -13.06 32.09 8.95
N LYS A 128 -14.17 31.67 8.28
CA LYS A 128 -14.86 32.51 7.29
C LYS A 128 -15.40 33.84 7.88
N ALA A 129 -15.76 33.81 9.15
CA ALA A 129 -16.18 35.02 9.89
C ALA A 129 -15.03 35.90 10.41
N GLY A 130 -13.76 35.59 10.06
CA GLY A 130 -12.59 36.36 10.46
C GLY A 130 -12.20 36.24 11.94
N LYS A 131 -12.79 35.30 12.70
CA LYS A 131 -12.58 35.15 14.13
C LYS A 131 -11.22 34.60 14.55
N ILE A 132 -10.49 33.96 13.62
CA ILE A 132 -9.18 33.37 13.92
C ILE A 132 -8.08 34.42 13.83
N ARG A 133 -8.13 35.34 12.85
CA ARG A 133 -7.14 36.40 12.68
C ARG A 133 -7.01 37.34 13.86
N ASP A 134 -8.08 37.47 14.62
CA ASP A 134 -8.15 38.35 15.80
C ASP A 134 -7.53 37.71 17.04
N LEU A 135 -7.14 36.44 16.99
CA LEU A 135 -6.53 35.77 18.13
C LEU A 135 -5.02 36.03 18.23
N PRO A 136 -4.49 36.21 19.45
CA PRO A 136 -3.05 36.39 19.65
C PRO A 136 -2.24 35.27 19.04
N GLY A 137 -1.28 35.61 18.17
CA GLY A 137 -0.41 34.65 17.45
C GLY A 137 -1.02 34.04 16.20
N PHE A 138 -2.19 34.53 15.75
CA PHE A 138 -2.76 34.28 14.43
C PHE A 138 -2.88 35.61 13.69
N GLY A 139 -2.90 35.52 12.37
CA GLY A 139 -3.10 36.66 11.48
C GLY A 139 -3.96 36.25 10.30
N ALA A 140 -4.25 37.19 9.42
CA ALA A 140 -5.04 36.93 8.20
C ALA A 140 -4.47 35.77 7.37
N LYS A 141 -3.13 35.67 7.26
CA LYS A 141 -2.48 34.57 6.56
C LYS A 141 -2.75 33.22 7.23
N SER A 142 -2.58 33.14 8.57
CA SER A 142 -2.85 31.90 9.32
C SER A 142 -4.30 31.44 9.18
N GLU A 143 -5.26 32.37 9.17
CA GLU A 143 -6.67 32.07 8.97
C GLU A 143 -6.94 31.55 7.55
N GLN A 144 -6.32 32.17 6.54
CA GLN A 144 -6.41 31.68 5.16
C GLN A 144 -5.77 30.30 5.00
N ASP A 145 -4.62 30.05 5.62
CA ASP A 145 -3.95 28.77 5.61
C ASP A 145 -4.82 27.67 6.28
N ILE A 146 -5.48 28.00 7.40
CA ILE A 146 -6.42 27.10 8.06
C ILE A 146 -7.63 26.80 7.18
N LEU A 147 -8.23 27.80 6.53
CA LEU A 147 -9.33 27.60 5.58
C LEU A 147 -8.90 26.75 4.39
N ALA A 148 -7.72 26.99 3.84
CA ALA A 148 -7.14 26.17 2.79
C ALA A 148 -6.98 24.72 3.25
N SER A 149 -6.42 24.51 4.46
CA SER A 149 -6.22 23.18 5.04
C SER A 149 -7.55 22.46 5.35
N ILE A 150 -8.60 23.17 5.76
CA ILE A 150 -9.95 22.62 5.94
C ILE A 150 -10.52 22.18 4.59
N ASN A 151 -10.42 23.03 3.56
CA ASN A 151 -10.85 22.68 2.20
C ASN A 151 -10.03 21.51 1.66
N GLU A 152 -8.73 21.49 1.93
CA GLU A 152 -7.85 20.37 1.63
C GLU A 152 -8.26 19.11 2.39
N THR A 153 -8.64 19.21 3.67
CA THR A 153 -9.12 18.07 4.47
C THR A 153 -10.42 17.50 3.89
N ARG A 154 -11.29 18.35 3.38
CA ARG A 154 -12.52 17.93 2.68
C ARG A 154 -12.25 17.38 1.28
N SER A 155 -11.25 17.89 0.58
CA SER A 155 -10.76 17.34 -0.70
C SER A 155 -9.73 16.21 -0.53
N ARG A 156 -9.05 16.16 0.62
CA ARG A 156 -8.15 15.08 1.07
C ARG A 156 -8.91 13.96 1.77
N THR A 157 -10.12 13.70 1.38
CA THR A 157 -10.71 12.45 1.87
C THR A 157 -9.86 11.28 1.45
N ASP A 158 -8.95 11.40 0.47
CA ASP A 158 -8.38 10.17 -0.01
C ASP A 158 -6.90 10.31 -0.42
N ARG A 159 -6.07 9.54 0.25
CA ARG A 159 -4.82 9.08 -0.34
C ARG A 159 -5.15 8.50 -1.69
N VAL A 160 -4.42 8.91 -2.71
CA VAL A 160 -4.60 8.37 -4.06
C VAL A 160 -3.91 7.02 -4.18
N ILE A 161 -4.40 6.19 -5.09
CA ILE A 161 -3.77 4.90 -5.39
C ILE A 161 -2.38 5.10 -6.00
N LEU A 162 -1.49 4.17 -5.72
CA LEU A 162 -0.08 4.20 -6.16
C LEU A 162 0.07 4.48 -7.68
N PRO A 163 -0.65 3.83 -8.61
CA PRO A 163 -0.48 4.07 -10.03
C PRO A 163 -0.73 5.53 -10.42
N PHE A 164 -1.78 6.16 -9.89
CA PHE A 164 -2.09 7.56 -10.17
C PHE A 164 -0.98 8.52 -9.69
N ALA A 165 -0.47 8.30 -8.46
CA ALA A 165 0.64 9.10 -7.94
C ALA A 165 1.94 8.85 -8.72
N TYR A 166 2.20 7.60 -9.10
CA TYR A 166 3.40 7.20 -9.87
C TYR A 166 3.44 7.88 -11.23
N GLU A 167 2.36 7.83 -12.00
CA GLU A 167 2.24 8.51 -13.30
C GLU A 167 2.37 10.02 -13.16
N THR A 168 1.75 10.60 -12.13
CA THR A 168 1.88 12.04 -11.86
C THR A 168 3.32 12.43 -11.54
N ALA A 169 3.99 11.66 -10.67
CA ALA A 169 5.39 11.88 -10.35
C ALA A 169 6.30 11.73 -11.57
N GLN A 170 6.01 10.73 -12.43
CA GLN A 170 6.80 10.51 -13.65
C GLN A 170 6.74 11.72 -14.59
N ARG A 171 5.57 12.36 -14.77
CA ARG A 171 5.47 13.60 -15.57
C ARG A 171 6.31 14.74 -14.99
N VAL A 172 6.33 14.88 -13.66
CA VAL A 172 7.18 15.89 -13.00
C VAL A 172 8.66 15.57 -13.14
N LEU A 173 9.05 14.30 -12.96
CA LEU A 173 10.43 13.84 -13.13
C LEU A 173 10.92 14.05 -14.56
N ASP A 174 10.08 13.74 -15.56
CA ASP A 174 10.44 13.95 -16.98
C ASP A 174 10.54 15.43 -17.34
N TYR A 175 9.77 16.29 -16.67
CA TYR A 175 9.95 17.74 -16.78
C TYR A 175 11.28 18.19 -16.14
N LEU A 176 11.59 17.74 -14.94
CA LEU A 176 12.83 18.08 -14.24
C LEU A 176 14.09 17.60 -14.98
N LYS A 177 14.05 16.44 -15.62
CA LYS A 177 15.16 15.91 -16.45
C LYS A 177 15.55 16.83 -17.61
N LYS A 178 14.64 17.72 -18.06
CA LYS A 178 14.92 18.71 -19.11
C LYS A 178 15.63 19.97 -18.59
N CYS A 179 15.71 20.14 -17.27
CA CYS A 179 16.44 21.25 -16.67
C CYS A 179 17.94 20.95 -16.68
N LYS A 180 18.73 21.83 -17.33
CA LYS A 180 20.19 21.68 -17.44
C LYS A 180 20.93 21.65 -16.11
N ASP A 181 20.33 22.24 -15.07
CA ASP A 181 20.91 22.34 -13.73
C ASP A 181 20.57 21.13 -12.85
N VAL A 182 19.76 20.16 -13.33
CA VAL A 182 19.42 18.91 -12.62
C VAL A 182 20.35 17.80 -13.07
N GLU A 183 21.23 17.31 -12.17
CA GLU A 183 22.09 16.15 -12.42
C GLU A 183 21.31 14.81 -12.26
N ARG A 184 20.42 14.74 -11.27
CA ARG A 184 19.54 13.59 -10.98
C ARG A 184 18.24 14.07 -10.35
N ALA A 185 17.15 13.35 -10.60
CA ALA A 185 15.89 13.53 -9.88
C ALA A 185 15.28 12.15 -9.59
N GLU A 186 14.81 11.95 -8.35
CA GLU A 186 14.28 10.68 -7.84
C GLU A 186 13.02 10.94 -7.00
N PRO A 187 12.03 10.06 -7.02
CA PRO A 187 10.94 10.12 -6.05
C PRO A 187 11.48 9.87 -4.64
N LEU A 188 10.72 10.27 -3.64
CA LEU A 188 11.01 10.08 -2.22
C LEU A 188 9.80 9.48 -1.50
N GLY A 189 9.88 9.42 -0.18
CA GLY A 189 8.75 9.10 0.70
C GLY A 189 8.04 7.78 0.39
N SER A 190 6.75 7.77 0.63
CA SER A 190 5.90 6.60 0.42
C SER A 190 5.83 6.16 -1.04
N LEU A 191 5.94 7.11 -1.98
CA LEU A 191 5.95 6.79 -3.41
C LEU A 191 7.19 5.97 -3.81
N ARG A 192 8.37 6.35 -3.34
CA ARG A 192 9.60 5.60 -3.61
C ARG A 192 9.58 4.22 -2.96
N ARG A 193 8.94 4.09 -1.80
CA ARG A 193 8.73 2.80 -1.15
C ARG A 193 7.57 1.99 -1.76
N MET A 194 6.94 2.48 -2.82
CA MET A 194 5.85 1.82 -3.55
C MET A 194 4.68 1.41 -2.63
N VAL A 195 4.29 2.27 -1.70
CA VAL A 195 3.15 2.03 -0.81
C VAL A 195 1.85 2.09 -1.62
N ALA A 196 0.90 1.20 -1.35
CA ALA A 196 -0.32 1.03 -2.14
C ALA A 196 -1.17 2.32 -2.31
N THR A 197 -1.07 3.26 -1.35
CA THR A 197 -1.70 4.58 -1.44
C THR A 197 -0.71 5.68 -1.06
N ILE A 198 -0.82 6.84 -1.71
CA ILE A 198 0.11 7.97 -1.60
C ILE A 198 -0.66 9.21 -1.16
N GLY A 199 -0.15 9.95 -0.16
CA GLY A 199 -0.75 11.21 0.30
C GLY A 199 -0.26 12.42 -0.50
N ASP A 200 1.04 12.48 -0.69
CA ASP A 200 1.77 13.55 -1.38
C ASP A 200 2.94 12.96 -2.19
N ILE A 201 3.43 13.73 -3.13
CA ILE A 201 4.56 13.32 -3.98
C ILE A 201 5.79 14.11 -3.55
N ASP A 202 6.74 13.43 -2.93
CA ASP A 202 8.05 13.98 -2.62
C ASP A 202 9.05 13.65 -3.72
N ILE A 203 9.83 14.64 -4.16
CA ILE A 203 10.89 14.47 -5.18
C ILE A 203 12.20 15.08 -4.66
N ALA A 204 13.30 14.36 -4.86
CA ALA A 204 14.65 14.86 -4.67
C ALA A 204 15.27 15.29 -6.00
N GLY A 205 15.90 16.45 -6.03
CA GLY A 205 16.78 16.89 -7.11
C GLY A 205 18.24 17.02 -6.65
N ALA A 206 19.19 16.56 -7.44
CA ALA A 206 20.62 16.82 -7.22
C ALA A 206 21.07 17.98 -8.11
N SER A 207 21.60 19.05 -7.51
CA SER A 207 22.08 20.23 -8.24
C SER A 207 23.15 21.02 -7.49
N LYS A 208 24.04 21.66 -8.25
CA LYS A 208 24.96 22.68 -7.73
C LYS A 208 24.30 24.06 -7.64
N SER A 209 23.18 24.25 -8.36
CA SER A 209 22.40 25.50 -8.46
C SER A 209 20.96 25.27 -8.02
N PRO A 210 20.69 25.04 -6.72
CA PRO A 210 19.35 24.68 -6.26
C PRO A 210 18.28 25.71 -6.61
N GLN A 211 18.60 27.01 -6.51
CA GLN A 211 17.68 28.10 -6.81
C GLN A 211 17.16 28.02 -8.25
N GLU A 212 18.05 27.77 -9.21
CA GLU A 212 17.70 27.65 -10.64
C GLU A 212 16.76 26.50 -10.90
N VAL A 213 16.97 25.37 -10.18
CA VAL A 213 16.07 24.21 -10.26
C VAL A 213 14.69 24.53 -9.68
N ILE A 214 14.62 25.21 -8.54
CA ILE A 214 13.35 25.66 -7.96
C ILE A 214 12.63 26.63 -8.90
N ASP A 215 13.34 27.61 -9.47
CA ASP A 215 12.78 28.59 -10.41
C ASP A 215 12.32 27.96 -11.73
N TYR A 216 12.93 26.84 -12.13
CA TYR A 216 12.48 26.03 -13.24
C TYR A 216 11.24 25.21 -12.86
N PHE A 217 11.26 24.51 -11.73
CA PHE A 217 10.17 23.64 -11.26
C PHE A 217 8.84 24.38 -11.14
N ILE A 218 8.81 25.55 -10.54
CA ILE A 218 7.58 26.34 -10.34
C ILE A 218 6.92 26.81 -11.64
N LYS A 219 7.58 26.63 -12.80
CA LYS A 219 7.03 26.91 -14.14
C LYS A 219 6.38 25.68 -14.79
N PHE A 220 6.32 24.55 -14.08
CA PHE A 220 5.63 23.35 -14.58
C PHE A 220 4.16 23.66 -14.85
N LYS A 221 3.71 23.40 -16.07
CA LYS A 221 2.40 23.88 -16.57
C LYS A 221 1.18 23.29 -15.84
N GLU A 222 1.36 22.16 -15.15
CA GLU A 222 0.27 21.52 -14.39
C GLU A 222 0.14 22.08 -12.96
N ILE A 223 0.93 23.07 -12.57
CA ILE A 223 0.81 23.71 -11.24
C ILE A 223 -0.43 24.62 -11.24
N SER A 224 -1.34 24.36 -10.30
CA SER A 224 -2.47 25.23 -10.01
C SER A 224 -2.13 26.32 -9.00
N ARG A 225 -1.24 26.01 -8.02
CA ARG A 225 -0.85 26.94 -6.96
C ARG A 225 0.53 26.59 -6.41
N ILE A 226 1.35 27.62 -6.13
CA ILE A 226 2.56 27.48 -5.34
C ILE A 226 2.15 27.63 -3.87
N ILE A 227 2.44 26.59 -3.05
CA ILE A 227 2.15 26.56 -1.62
C ILE A 227 3.29 27.22 -0.85
N ASP A 228 4.53 26.83 -1.17
CA ASP A 228 5.75 27.37 -0.57
C ASP A 228 6.89 27.41 -1.59
N LYS A 229 7.76 28.43 -1.47
CA LYS A 229 8.95 28.61 -2.32
C LYS A 229 10.13 29.08 -1.50
N GLY A 230 11.06 28.20 -1.27
CA GLY A 230 12.40 28.51 -0.74
C GLY A 230 13.48 28.35 -1.79
N SER A 231 14.74 28.54 -1.39
CA SER A 231 15.89 28.41 -2.28
C SER A 231 16.29 26.96 -2.61
N ARG A 232 15.84 26.01 -1.80
CA ARG A 232 16.19 24.58 -1.91
C ARG A 232 14.98 23.64 -1.79
N LYS A 233 13.85 24.17 -1.39
CA LYS A 233 12.59 23.43 -1.25
C LYS A 233 11.46 24.27 -1.85
N SER A 234 10.54 23.62 -2.53
CA SER A 234 9.28 24.22 -2.97
C SER A 234 8.17 23.19 -2.91
N SER A 235 6.99 23.64 -2.49
CA SER A 235 5.77 22.85 -2.42
C SER A 235 4.73 23.45 -3.36
N VAL A 236 4.13 22.64 -4.20
CA VAL A 236 3.11 23.08 -5.17
C VAL A 236 1.91 22.16 -5.14
N LEU A 237 0.75 22.71 -5.52
CA LEU A 237 -0.46 21.95 -5.78
C LEU A 237 -0.64 21.83 -7.30
N LEU A 238 -0.83 20.63 -7.80
CA LEU A 238 -1.11 20.39 -9.22
C LEU A 238 -2.61 20.54 -9.53
N THR A 239 -2.95 20.67 -10.80
CA THR A 239 -4.33 20.80 -11.29
C THR A 239 -5.19 19.55 -11.01
N ASN A 240 -4.55 18.38 -10.85
CA ASN A 240 -5.21 17.13 -10.46
C ASN A 240 -5.37 16.96 -8.93
N GLY A 241 -5.07 18.01 -8.13
CA GLY A 241 -5.22 18.01 -6.67
C GLY A 241 -4.04 17.41 -5.90
N MET A 242 -3.02 16.86 -6.56
CA MET A 242 -1.84 16.31 -5.88
C MET A 242 -0.89 17.43 -5.43
N GLN A 243 -0.42 17.33 -4.19
CA GLN A 243 0.71 18.12 -3.72
C GLN A 243 2.02 17.47 -4.17
N VAL A 244 2.94 18.29 -4.66
CA VAL A 244 4.31 17.87 -5.01
C VAL A 244 5.30 18.74 -4.27
N ASP A 245 6.17 18.10 -3.52
CA ASP A 245 7.27 18.72 -2.78
C ASP A 245 8.59 18.39 -3.48
N LEU A 246 9.30 19.42 -3.95
CA LEU A 246 10.64 19.28 -4.49
C LEU A 246 11.67 19.74 -3.46
N LEU A 247 12.64 18.87 -3.16
CA LEU A 247 13.79 19.18 -2.33
C LEU A 247 15.07 19.04 -3.16
N VAL A 248 15.89 20.09 -3.22
CA VAL A 248 17.14 20.09 -3.99
C VAL A 248 18.35 20.02 -3.07
N GLY A 249 19.12 18.95 -3.22
CA GLY A 249 20.35 18.69 -2.48
C GLY A 249 21.62 18.83 -3.32
N LYS A 250 22.78 18.87 -2.64
CA LYS A 250 24.09 18.82 -3.30
C LYS A 250 24.33 17.42 -3.88
N PRO A 251 24.91 17.28 -5.08
CA PRO A 251 25.21 15.98 -5.66
C PRO A 251 26.07 15.08 -4.76
N GLN A 252 26.99 15.67 -3.98
CA GLN A 252 27.89 14.94 -3.07
C GLN A 252 27.16 14.30 -1.87
N ALA A 253 26.04 14.90 -1.42
CA ALA A 253 25.23 14.45 -0.29
C ALA A 253 23.95 13.73 -0.73
N PHE A 254 23.75 13.52 -2.03
CA PHE A 254 22.46 13.06 -2.57
C PHE A 254 22.04 11.69 -2.07
N GLY A 255 22.99 10.78 -1.81
CA GLY A 255 22.70 9.48 -1.20
C GLY A 255 22.17 9.57 0.23
N ALA A 256 22.71 10.49 1.04
CA ALA A 256 22.21 10.72 2.39
C ALA A 256 20.81 11.36 2.36
N LEU A 257 20.57 12.29 1.45
CA LEU A 257 19.28 12.92 1.23
C LEU A 257 18.22 11.87 0.82
N LEU A 258 18.54 11.03 -0.16
CA LEU A 258 17.65 9.95 -0.59
C LEU A 258 17.32 9.01 0.57
N GLN A 259 18.32 8.57 1.34
CA GLN A 259 18.09 7.68 2.48
C GLN A 259 17.15 8.34 3.50
N HIS A 260 17.43 9.59 3.87
CA HIS A 260 16.67 10.30 4.89
C HIS A 260 15.20 10.50 4.50
N PHE A 261 14.96 11.03 3.29
CA PHE A 261 13.60 11.37 2.85
C PHE A 261 12.83 10.22 2.19
N THR A 262 13.48 9.12 1.86
CA THR A 262 12.77 7.88 1.51
C THR A 262 12.02 7.33 2.71
N GLY A 263 12.58 7.43 3.92
CA GLY A 263 11.98 6.90 5.14
C GLY A 263 12.05 5.36 5.15
N SER A 264 11.13 4.63 5.81
CA SER A 264 10.00 5.22 6.56
C SER A 264 10.48 5.98 7.81
N LYS A 265 9.57 6.63 8.53
CA LYS A 265 9.88 7.27 9.82
C LYS A 265 10.48 6.25 10.79
N ASN A 266 9.88 5.08 10.91
CA ASN A 266 10.33 4.04 11.84
C ASN A 266 11.70 3.49 11.42
N HIS A 267 11.90 3.20 10.14
CA HIS A 267 13.20 2.82 9.60
C HIS A 267 14.30 3.84 9.96
N ASN A 268 14.04 5.13 9.76
CA ASN A 268 15.01 6.19 10.08
C ASN A 268 15.27 6.32 11.58
N ILE A 269 14.27 6.09 12.43
CA ILE A 269 14.44 6.12 13.88
C ILE A 269 15.35 4.97 14.31
N HIS A 270 15.06 3.75 13.88
CA HIS A 270 15.84 2.57 14.19
C HIS A 270 17.29 2.69 13.69
N LEU A 271 17.48 3.16 12.45
CA LEU A 271 18.81 3.40 11.88
C LEU A 271 19.61 4.42 12.71
N ARG A 272 18.98 5.49 13.20
CA ARG A 272 19.63 6.49 14.07
C ARG A 272 19.97 5.91 15.44
N GLU A 273 19.10 5.08 16.02
CA GLU A 273 19.37 4.40 17.29
C GLU A 273 20.63 3.51 17.21
N ILE A 274 20.78 2.77 16.09
CA ILE A 274 21.99 1.95 15.87
C ILE A 274 23.22 2.82 15.66
N ALA A 275 23.11 3.90 14.90
CA ALA A 275 24.21 4.84 14.66
C ALA A 275 24.65 5.52 15.96
N GLN A 276 23.70 5.96 16.80
CA GLN A 276 23.97 6.61 18.07
C GLN A 276 24.73 5.69 19.06
N LYS A 277 24.45 4.38 19.06
CA LYS A 277 25.20 3.40 19.86
C LYS A 277 26.69 3.32 19.46
N LYS A 278 27.05 3.84 18.29
CA LYS A 278 28.43 3.89 17.77
C LYS A 278 29.01 5.32 17.78
N ASP A 279 28.38 6.26 18.51
CA ASP A 279 28.74 7.69 18.54
C ASP A 279 28.72 8.35 17.13
N ILE A 280 27.79 7.92 16.28
CA ILE A 280 27.57 8.40 14.93
C ILE A 280 26.24 9.15 14.87
N SER A 281 26.21 10.33 14.25
CA SER A 281 24.98 11.07 13.94
C SER A 281 24.66 10.98 12.45
N VAL A 282 23.39 10.71 12.13
CA VAL A 282 22.88 10.54 10.75
C VAL A 282 21.89 11.64 10.43
N SER A 283 22.07 12.30 9.28
CA SER A 283 21.22 13.37 8.74
C SER A 283 21.08 13.28 7.22
N ASP A 284 20.24 14.16 6.66
CA ASP A 284 20.08 14.33 5.21
C ASP A 284 21.34 14.88 4.50
N TYR A 285 22.26 15.47 5.25
CA TYR A 285 23.56 15.95 4.73
C TYR A 285 24.63 14.85 4.72
N GLY A 286 24.48 13.81 5.51
CA GLY A 286 25.47 12.75 5.63
C GLY A 286 25.58 12.17 7.03
N ILE A 287 26.73 11.59 7.30
CA ILE A 287 27.06 10.95 8.59
C ILE A 287 28.16 11.78 9.28
N THR A 288 27.91 12.17 10.53
CA THR A 288 28.89 12.87 11.38
C THR A 288 29.53 11.90 12.35
N VAL A 289 30.88 11.82 12.30
CA VAL A 289 31.70 11.02 13.21
C VAL A 289 32.73 11.95 13.85
N LYS A 290 32.77 11.98 15.19
CA LYS A 290 33.70 12.85 15.94
C LYS A 290 33.68 14.30 15.48
N GLY A 291 32.46 14.84 15.20
CA GLY A 291 32.24 16.22 14.72
C GLY A 291 32.58 16.47 13.25
N LYS A 292 33.04 15.49 12.48
CA LYS A 292 33.34 15.63 11.05
C LYS A 292 32.22 15.04 10.21
N LEU A 293 31.62 15.86 9.34
CA LEU A 293 30.61 15.45 8.38
C LEU A 293 31.25 14.71 7.19
N LYS A 294 30.69 13.56 6.84
CA LYS A 294 31.00 12.79 5.64
C LYS A 294 29.77 12.74 4.75
N GLU A 295 29.89 13.24 3.53
CA GLU A 295 28.85 13.24 2.52
C GLU A 295 28.90 11.95 1.68
N PHE A 296 27.75 11.52 1.12
CA PHE A 296 27.60 10.30 0.33
C PHE A 296 26.81 10.56 -0.94
N LYS A 297 27.40 10.27 -2.10
CA LYS A 297 26.75 10.41 -3.41
C LYS A 297 25.65 9.38 -3.66
N THR A 298 25.76 8.19 -3.05
CA THR A 298 24.83 7.06 -3.19
C THR A 298 24.42 6.50 -1.85
N GLU A 299 23.24 5.92 -1.78
CA GLU A 299 22.74 5.24 -0.58
C GLU A 299 23.56 3.98 -0.27
N GLY A 300 24.03 3.24 -1.30
CA GLY A 300 24.90 2.07 -1.09
C GLY A 300 26.17 2.45 -0.30
N ASN A 301 26.81 3.57 -0.64
CA ASN A 301 27.98 4.05 0.12
C ASN A 301 27.60 4.53 1.52
N PHE A 302 26.39 5.08 1.70
CA PHE A 302 25.87 5.49 3.00
C PHE A 302 25.65 4.28 3.93
N TYR A 303 24.90 3.27 3.47
CA TYR A 303 24.66 2.03 4.23
C TYR A 303 25.97 1.25 4.46
N GLY A 304 26.82 1.14 3.45
CA GLY A 304 28.13 0.48 3.57
C GLY A 304 29.04 1.12 4.61
N PHE A 305 28.97 2.45 4.79
CA PHE A 305 29.71 3.13 5.87
C PHE A 305 29.21 2.75 7.27
N LEU A 306 27.92 2.42 7.42
CA LEU A 306 27.35 1.92 8.67
C LEU A 306 27.60 0.42 8.89
N GLY A 307 28.23 -0.28 7.94
CA GLY A 307 28.46 -1.73 7.97
C GLY A 307 27.22 -2.53 7.58
N MET A 308 26.40 -2.01 6.69
CA MET A 308 25.12 -2.61 6.25
C MET A 308 25.10 -2.77 4.74
N ASP A 309 24.41 -3.79 4.24
CA ASP A 309 24.04 -3.87 2.85
C ASP A 309 23.05 -2.75 2.47
N TYR A 310 23.01 -2.40 1.19
CA TYR A 310 22.01 -1.46 0.67
C TYR A 310 20.60 -2.05 0.86
N ILE A 311 19.75 -1.29 1.52
CA ILE A 311 18.35 -1.66 1.73
C ILE A 311 17.50 -1.05 0.63
N GLU A 312 16.80 -1.88 -0.13
CA GLU A 312 15.86 -1.41 -1.16
C GLU A 312 14.75 -0.55 -0.53
N PRO A 313 14.30 0.53 -1.19
CA PRO A 313 13.27 1.41 -0.65
C PRO A 313 12.01 0.68 -0.19
N GLU A 314 11.56 -0.33 -0.93
CA GLU A 314 10.36 -1.11 -0.65
C GLU A 314 10.43 -1.86 0.68
N LEU A 315 11.62 -2.19 1.17
CA LEU A 315 11.81 -2.90 2.44
C LEU A 315 11.84 -1.98 3.67
N ARG A 316 11.97 -0.66 3.51
CA ARG A 316 12.25 0.30 4.60
C ARG A 316 11.01 0.63 5.44
N GLU A 317 10.41 -0.38 6.06
CA GLU A 317 9.22 -0.22 6.92
C GLU A 317 9.45 -0.63 8.38
N ASP A 318 10.71 -0.89 8.77
CA ASP A 318 11.11 -1.34 10.12
C ASP A 318 10.51 -2.71 10.46
N THR A 319 10.62 -3.65 9.51
CA THR A 319 10.09 -5.01 9.61
C THR A 319 11.19 -6.08 9.66
N GLY A 320 12.43 -5.68 10.04
CA GLY A 320 13.60 -6.56 10.17
C GLY A 320 14.67 -6.36 9.09
N GLU A 321 14.49 -5.36 8.19
CA GLU A 321 15.41 -5.09 7.09
C GLU A 321 16.75 -4.55 7.57
N ILE A 322 16.80 -3.85 8.70
CA ILE A 322 18.04 -3.29 9.26
C ILE A 322 18.91 -4.42 9.82
N GLU A 323 18.33 -5.36 10.55
CA GLU A 323 19.02 -6.56 11.05
C GLU A 323 19.50 -7.44 9.92
N ALA A 324 18.65 -7.63 8.90
CA ALA A 324 19.00 -8.41 7.72
C ALA A 324 20.17 -7.76 6.95
N ALA A 325 20.16 -6.43 6.78
CA ALA A 325 21.26 -5.69 6.14
C ALA A 325 22.56 -5.78 6.93
N THR A 326 22.48 -5.70 8.27
CA THR A 326 23.66 -5.78 9.15
C THR A 326 24.27 -7.19 9.16
N THR A 327 23.46 -8.22 8.97
CA THR A 327 23.91 -9.63 8.93
C THR A 327 24.09 -10.18 7.53
N HIS A 328 24.00 -9.35 6.48
CA HIS A 328 24.11 -9.73 5.07
C HIS A 328 23.10 -10.81 4.64
N LYS A 329 21.84 -10.66 5.10
CA LYS A 329 20.74 -11.61 4.85
C LYS A 329 19.52 -10.96 4.19
N LEU A 330 19.72 -9.82 3.52
CA LEU A 330 18.65 -9.25 2.72
C LEU A 330 18.23 -10.20 1.59
N PRO A 331 16.92 -10.29 1.27
CA PRO A 331 16.46 -11.14 0.16
C PRO A 331 16.91 -10.56 -1.19
N ASP A 332 17.18 -11.44 -2.15
CA ASP A 332 17.27 -11.06 -3.57
C ASP A 332 15.86 -10.89 -4.11
N LEU A 333 15.38 -9.65 -4.08
CA LEU A 333 14.00 -9.32 -4.39
C LEU A 333 13.66 -9.59 -5.86
N ILE A 334 12.46 -10.11 -6.09
CA ILE A 334 11.89 -10.29 -7.43
C ILE A 334 11.96 -8.99 -8.25
N LYS A 335 12.14 -9.13 -9.56
CA LYS A 335 12.14 -8.05 -10.56
C LYS A 335 11.04 -8.28 -11.59
N LEU A 336 10.55 -7.21 -12.21
CA LEU A 336 9.55 -7.31 -13.28
C LEU A 336 10.02 -8.23 -14.43
N ALA A 337 11.31 -8.17 -14.76
CA ALA A 337 11.92 -9.02 -15.80
C ALA A 337 11.95 -10.53 -15.46
N ASP A 338 11.69 -10.91 -14.21
CA ASP A 338 11.60 -12.32 -13.82
C ASP A 338 10.26 -12.93 -14.19
N ILE A 339 9.21 -12.11 -14.41
CA ILE A 339 7.87 -12.58 -14.76
C ILE A 339 7.87 -13.17 -16.17
N LYS A 340 7.34 -14.38 -16.31
CA LYS A 340 7.30 -15.14 -17.55
C LYS A 340 5.92 -15.17 -18.22
N GLY A 341 4.89 -14.75 -17.50
CA GLY A 341 3.53 -14.72 -18.01
C GLY A 341 2.54 -14.17 -17.01
N ASP A 342 1.35 -13.88 -17.49
CA ASP A 342 0.20 -13.41 -16.71
C ASP A 342 -0.98 -14.34 -16.99
N ILE A 343 -1.76 -14.69 -15.97
CA ILE A 343 -2.83 -15.68 -16.12
C ILE A 343 -4.22 -15.16 -15.75
N HIS A 344 -4.32 -13.93 -15.27
CA HIS A 344 -5.59 -13.31 -14.92
C HIS A 344 -5.89 -12.15 -15.88
N ILE A 345 -6.48 -12.54 -17.04
CA ILE A 345 -6.72 -11.64 -18.17
C ILE A 345 -8.12 -11.89 -18.72
N HIS A 346 -8.92 -10.83 -18.80
CA HIS A 346 -10.30 -10.83 -19.32
C HIS A 346 -10.35 -10.28 -20.74
N SER A 347 -11.10 -10.99 -21.58
CA SER A 347 -11.33 -10.60 -22.98
C SER A 347 -12.77 -10.11 -23.22
N ASN A 348 -13.04 -9.67 -24.44
CA ASN A 348 -14.39 -9.33 -24.87
C ASN A 348 -15.18 -10.52 -25.43
N TYR A 349 -14.73 -11.76 -25.15
CA TYR A 349 -15.46 -12.93 -25.61
C TYR A 349 -16.85 -13.00 -24.95
N PRO A 350 -17.96 -13.16 -25.74
CA PRO A 350 -19.33 -13.05 -25.23
C PRO A 350 -19.77 -14.32 -24.51
N ILE A 351 -19.13 -14.64 -23.39
CA ILE A 351 -19.43 -15.81 -22.54
C ILE A 351 -20.67 -15.58 -21.64
N GLU A 352 -21.32 -14.42 -21.75
CA GLU A 352 -22.42 -13.99 -20.86
C GLU A 352 -22.02 -14.01 -19.38
N PRO A 353 -20.97 -13.26 -19.00
CA PRO A 353 -20.30 -13.40 -17.72
C PRO A 353 -21.15 -12.95 -16.54
N SER A 354 -20.77 -13.38 -15.34
CA SER A 354 -21.37 -12.96 -14.07
C SER A 354 -21.06 -11.50 -13.73
N HIS A 355 -19.98 -10.93 -14.31
CA HIS A 355 -19.47 -9.59 -14.10
C HIS A 355 -19.16 -8.90 -15.43
N ASP A 356 -18.18 -8.02 -15.46
CA ASP A 356 -17.79 -7.26 -16.63
C ASP A 356 -16.99 -8.08 -17.66
N LEU A 357 -17.01 -7.62 -18.90
CA LEU A 357 -16.17 -8.12 -19.98
C LEU A 357 -14.90 -7.29 -20.10
N GLY A 358 -13.84 -7.88 -20.57
CA GLY A 358 -12.69 -7.15 -21.09
C GLY A 358 -13.05 -6.37 -22.36
N LYS A 359 -12.16 -5.46 -22.77
CA LYS A 359 -12.36 -4.60 -23.97
C LYS A 359 -11.83 -5.23 -25.23
N ASP A 360 -10.81 -6.06 -25.13
CA ASP A 360 -10.02 -6.52 -26.27
C ASP A 360 -10.26 -8.00 -26.60
N SER A 361 -10.06 -8.34 -27.86
CA SER A 361 -10.19 -9.72 -28.31
C SER A 361 -9.00 -10.57 -27.87
N PHE A 362 -9.17 -11.89 -27.87
CA PHE A 362 -8.10 -12.82 -27.58
C PHE A 362 -6.83 -12.56 -28.42
N GLU A 363 -7.03 -12.26 -29.74
CA GLU A 363 -5.92 -12.02 -30.66
C GLU A 363 -5.11 -10.76 -30.29
N VAL A 364 -5.77 -9.69 -29.85
CA VAL A 364 -5.12 -8.45 -29.40
C VAL A 364 -4.31 -8.71 -28.12
N LEU A 365 -4.91 -9.39 -27.15
CA LEU A 365 -4.26 -9.75 -25.88
C LEU A 365 -3.06 -10.67 -26.10
N ILE A 366 -3.18 -11.68 -26.98
CA ILE A 366 -2.09 -12.60 -27.33
C ILE A 366 -0.93 -11.83 -28.00
N LYS A 367 -1.26 -10.88 -28.89
CA LYS A 367 -0.23 -10.06 -29.56
C LYS A 367 0.57 -9.25 -28.55
N GLU A 368 -0.10 -8.64 -27.57
CA GLU A 368 0.58 -7.85 -26.54
C GLU A 368 1.38 -8.72 -25.57
N ALA A 369 0.84 -9.87 -25.16
CA ALA A 369 1.59 -10.82 -24.33
C ALA A 369 2.92 -11.24 -24.99
N LYS A 370 2.92 -11.46 -26.31
CA LYS A 370 4.14 -11.72 -27.08
C LYS A 370 5.08 -10.51 -27.12
N HIS A 371 4.53 -9.30 -27.30
CA HIS A 371 5.30 -8.06 -27.29
C HIS A 371 6.01 -7.85 -25.93
N LEU A 372 5.35 -8.20 -24.84
CA LEU A 372 5.91 -8.18 -23.49
C LEU A 372 6.89 -9.33 -23.20
N GLY A 373 7.07 -10.26 -24.15
CA GLY A 373 8.01 -11.37 -24.02
C GLY A 373 7.52 -12.51 -23.12
N TYR A 374 6.20 -12.67 -22.94
CA TYR A 374 5.66 -13.73 -22.12
C TYR A 374 5.84 -15.11 -22.79
N GLU A 375 6.27 -16.11 -22.01
CA GLU A 375 6.35 -17.51 -22.44
C GLU A 375 4.95 -18.17 -22.46
N TYR A 376 4.04 -17.68 -21.59
CA TYR A 376 2.67 -18.17 -21.45
C TYR A 376 1.73 -17.08 -20.98
N MET A 377 0.44 -17.30 -21.22
CA MET A 377 -0.64 -16.46 -20.70
C MET A 377 -1.87 -17.29 -20.37
N GLY A 378 -2.69 -16.83 -19.43
CA GLY A 378 -4.01 -17.39 -19.14
C GLY A 378 -5.11 -16.45 -19.64
N LEU A 379 -6.10 -16.99 -20.34
CA LEU A 379 -7.34 -16.32 -20.64
C LEU A 379 -8.36 -16.75 -19.59
N SER A 380 -8.79 -15.85 -18.72
CA SER A 380 -9.55 -16.14 -17.50
C SER A 380 -10.82 -15.31 -17.37
N ASP A 381 -11.55 -15.13 -18.46
CA ASP A 381 -12.82 -14.40 -18.42
C ASP A 381 -13.70 -14.85 -17.25
N HIS A 382 -14.55 -13.96 -16.74
CA HIS A 382 -15.53 -14.32 -15.70
C HIS A 382 -16.45 -15.44 -16.17
N SER A 383 -16.78 -16.35 -15.27
CA SER A 383 -17.71 -17.44 -15.55
C SER A 383 -19.11 -16.94 -15.93
N PRO A 384 -19.90 -17.69 -16.70
CA PRO A 384 -21.29 -17.34 -16.99
C PRO A 384 -22.11 -17.11 -15.73
N GLY A 385 -23.02 -16.14 -15.75
CA GLY A 385 -23.82 -15.74 -14.60
C GLY A 385 -24.82 -16.80 -14.15
N ASN A 386 -24.71 -17.30 -12.91
CA ASN A 386 -25.58 -18.32 -12.32
C ASN A 386 -27.03 -17.87 -12.13
N SER A 387 -27.29 -16.56 -12.04
CA SER A 387 -28.64 -16.02 -11.87
C SER A 387 -29.47 -16.05 -13.13
N THR A 388 -28.82 -16.18 -14.29
CA THR A 388 -29.42 -16.09 -15.62
C THR A 388 -29.35 -17.37 -16.43
N HIS A 389 -28.53 -18.35 -15.98
CA HIS A 389 -28.28 -19.59 -16.70
C HIS A 389 -28.49 -20.82 -15.81
N SER A 390 -29.01 -21.87 -16.41
CA SER A 390 -28.98 -23.23 -15.84
C SER A 390 -27.57 -23.83 -15.93
N GLU A 391 -27.25 -24.82 -15.11
CA GLU A 391 -25.97 -25.53 -15.15
C GLU A 391 -25.64 -26.03 -16.55
N LYS A 392 -26.61 -26.56 -17.29
CA LYS A 392 -26.40 -27.01 -18.69
C LYS A 392 -25.98 -25.84 -19.59
N GLN A 393 -26.64 -24.71 -19.49
CA GLN A 393 -26.31 -23.52 -20.31
C GLN A 393 -24.91 -22.99 -19.98
N ILE A 394 -24.52 -23.01 -18.67
CA ILE A 394 -23.16 -22.65 -18.26
C ILE A 394 -22.14 -23.56 -18.92
N VAL A 395 -22.34 -24.87 -18.88
CA VAL A 395 -21.44 -25.85 -19.51
C VAL A 395 -21.38 -25.64 -21.04
N ASP A 396 -22.50 -25.43 -21.71
CA ASP A 396 -22.57 -25.18 -23.16
C ASP A 396 -21.79 -23.91 -23.57
N LEU A 397 -21.86 -22.85 -22.78
CA LEU A 397 -21.11 -21.60 -23.01
C LEU A 397 -19.61 -21.81 -22.82
N ILE A 398 -19.21 -22.51 -21.74
CA ILE A 398 -17.82 -22.87 -21.48
C ILE A 398 -17.26 -23.73 -22.62
N GLN A 399 -17.99 -24.71 -23.08
CA GLN A 399 -17.58 -25.59 -24.16
C GLN A 399 -17.32 -24.82 -25.49
N LYS A 400 -18.21 -23.87 -25.83
CA LYS A 400 -18.02 -23.01 -27.00
C LYS A 400 -16.75 -22.15 -26.88
N ARG A 401 -16.51 -21.57 -25.70
CA ARG A 401 -15.30 -20.78 -25.45
C ARG A 401 -14.04 -21.65 -25.50
N THR A 402 -14.07 -22.81 -24.87
CA THR A 402 -12.96 -23.78 -24.92
C THR A 402 -12.58 -24.14 -26.35
N TYR A 403 -13.57 -24.44 -27.20
CA TYR A 403 -13.33 -24.70 -28.63
C TYR A 403 -12.60 -23.53 -29.32
N LYS A 404 -13.00 -22.28 -29.07
CA LYS A 404 -12.31 -21.11 -29.64
C LYS A 404 -10.88 -20.99 -29.13
N ILE A 405 -10.64 -21.24 -27.83
CA ILE A 405 -9.28 -21.17 -27.27
C ILE A 405 -8.38 -22.28 -27.83
N GLU A 406 -8.89 -23.50 -28.04
CA GLU A 406 -8.11 -24.58 -28.66
C GLU A 406 -7.69 -24.25 -30.10
N GLN A 407 -8.54 -23.52 -30.85
CA GLN A 407 -8.13 -23.00 -32.17
C GLN A 407 -6.98 -22.00 -32.04
N LEU A 408 -7.02 -21.11 -31.00
CA LEU A 408 -5.94 -20.17 -30.77
C LEU A 408 -4.65 -20.84 -30.32
N LYS A 409 -4.71 -21.86 -29.46
CA LYS A 409 -3.54 -22.68 -29.09
C LYS A 409 -2.88 -23.30 -30.30
N SER A 410 -3.69 -23.76 -31.26
CA SER A 410 -3.21 -24.38 -32.50
C SER A 410 -2.53 -23.37 -33.43
N SER A 411 -3.01 -22.14 -33.50
CA SER A 411 -2.50 -21.07 -34.38
C SER A 411 -1.35 -20.26 -33.79
N HIS A 412 -1.18 -20.24 -32.46
CA HIS A 412 -0.16 -19.47 -31.73
C HIS A 412 0.80 -20.40 -30.97
N LYS A 413 1.68 -21.13 -31.68
CA LYS A 413 2.62 -22.09 -31.06
C LYS A 413 3.83 -21.46 -30.38
N ASP A 414 4.04 -20.18 -30.60
CA ASP A 414 5.12 -19.35 -30.06
C ASP A 414 4.84 -18.81 -28.65
N ILE A 415 3.61 -18.93 -28.14
CA ILE A 415 3.22 -18.65 -26.76
C ILE A 415 2.31 -19.78 -26.26
N ARG A 416 2.39 -20.09 -24.96
CA ARG A 416 1.50 -21.08 -24.34
C ARG A 416 0.27 -20.38 -23.79
N ILE A 417 -0.91 -20.83 -24.18
CA ILE A 417 -2.19 -20.26 -23.76
C ILE A 417 -2.88 -21.25 -22.83
N LEU A 418 -3.26 -20.80 -21.65
CA LEU A 418 -4.09 -21.54 -20.69
C LEU A 418 -5.55 -21.14 -20.86
N ASN A 419 -6.44 -22.12 -20.94
CA ASN A 419 -7.89 -21.95 -20.92
C ASN A 419 -8.38 -21.93 -19.47
N LEU A 420 -8.48 -20.76 -18.90
CA LEU A 420 -8.92 -20.55 -17.52
C LEU A 420 -10.28 -19.84 -17.48
N LEU A 421 -10.94 -19.85 -16.33
CA LEU A 421 -12.03 -18.94 -15.97
C LEU A 421 -11.77 -18.37 -14.58
N GLU A 422 -12.14 -17.12 -14.37
CA GLU A 422 -12.37 -16.59 -13.04
C GLU A 422 -13.79 -16.92 -12.61
N ILE A 423 -13.90 -17.73 -11.56
CA ILE A 423 -15.17 -18.27 -11.07
C ILE A 423 -15.53 -17.67 -9.71
N ASP A 424 -16.83 -17.52 -9.45
CA ASP A 424 -17.31 -17.00 -8.17
C ASP A 424 -17.33 -18.08 -7.09
N ILE A 425 -16.86 -17.71 -5.90
CA ILE A 425 -17.13 -18.45 -4.68
C ILE A 425 -18.43 -17.89 -4.08
N LEU A 426 -19.55 -18.60 -4.27
CA LEU A 426 -20.87 -18.13 -3.92
C LEU A 426 -21.08 -18.01 -2.40
N ALA A 427 -22.09 -17.23 -1.99
CA ALA A 427 -22.43 -17.01 -0.57
C ALA A 427 -22.80 -18.27 0.20
N ASN A 428 -23.22 -19.31 -0.50
CA ASN A 428 -23.60 -20.62 0.05
C ASN A 428 -22.46 -21.65 0.09
N ASN A 429 -21.22 -21.20 -0.08
CA ASN A 429 -20.01 -22.02 -0.14
C ASN A 429 -19.94 -22.98 -1.35
N LYS A 430 -20.59 -22.68 -2.46
CA LYS A 430 -20.46 -23.43 -3.73
C LYS A 430 -19.64 -22.60 -4.73
N LEU A 431 -19.03 -23.27 -5.68
CA LEU A 431 -18.44 -22.65 -6.86
C LEU A 431 -19.54 -22.33 -7.88
N SER A 432 -19.35 -21.28 -8.67
CA SER A 432 -20.33 -20.81 -9.66
C SER A 432 -20.42 -21.74 -10.89
N VAL A 433 -19.40 -22.54 -11.14
CA VAL A 433 -19.33 -23.47 -12.27
C VAL A 433 -19.43 -24.90 -11.74
N PRO A 434 -20.30 -25.76 -12.33
CA PRO A 434 -20.36 -27.18 -11.96
C PRO A 434 -19.10 -27.92 -12.40
N ASP A 435 -18.75 -29.03 -11.73
CA ASP A 435 -17.54 -29.80 -11.98
C ASP A 435 -17.37 -30.19 -13.45
N VAL A 436 -18.47 -30.61 -14.11
CA VAL A 436 -18.45 -30.94 -15.56
C VAL A 436 -17.98 -29.75 -16.43
N GLY A 437 -18.28 -28.52 -16.02
CA GLY A 437 -17.79 -27.33 -16.71
C GLY A 437 -16.33 -27.01 -16.38
N LEU A 438 -15.91 -27.28 -15.13
CA LEU A 438 -14.52 -27.11 -14.69
C LEU A 438 -13.56 -28.12 -15.35
N GLU A 439 -14.03 -29.33 -15.64
CA GLU A 439 -13.27 -30.36 -16.38
C GLU A 439 -12.90 -29.96 -17.82
N LEU A 440 -13.58 -28.96 -18.38
CA LEU A 440 -13.29 -28.44 -19.73
C LEU A 440 -12.13 -27.41 -19.74
N LEU A 441 -11.62 -27.04 -18.57
CA LEU A 441 -10.62 -25.99 -18.40
C LEU A 441 -9.24 -26.59 -18.06
N ASP A 442 -8.20 -25.83 -18.35
CA ASP A 442 -6.84 -26.13 -17.88
C ASP A 442 -6.73 -25.84 -16.36
N GLY A 443 -7.67 -25.09 -15.79
CA GLY A 443 -7.78 -24.74 -14.39
C GLY A 443 -8.71 -23.55 -14.14
N ALA A 444 -8.93 -23.20 -12.88
CA ALA A 444 -9.75 -22.07 -12.50
C ALA A 444 -9.05 -21.14 -11.50
N ILE A 445 -9.39 -19.86 -11.61
CA ILE A 445 -9.08 -18.82 -10.63
C ILE A 445 -10.38 -18.55 -9.86
N ALA A 446 -10.39 -18.61 -8.54
CA ALA A 446 -11.61 -18.46 -7.76
C ALA A 446 -11.57 -17.23 -6.87
N GLY A 447 -12.60 -16.40 -6.94
CA GLY A 447 -12.73 -15.16 -6.19
C GLY A 447 -14.07 -14.96 -5.49
N ILE A 448 -14.09 -14.08 -4.49
CA ILE A 448 -15.33 -13.63 -3.83
C ILE A 448 -15.74 -12.29 -4.44
N HIS A 449 -16.85 -12.27 -5.20
CA HIS A 449 -17.36 -11.06 -5.83
C HIS A 449 -18.67 -10.56 -5.22
N SER A 450 -19.25 -11.31 -4.28
CA SER A 450 -20.50 -10.94 -3.62
C SER A 450 -20.50 -11.30 -2.14
N SER A 451 -21.43 -10.71 -1.37
CA SER A 451 -21.60 -11.03 0.06
C SER A 451 -20.33 -10.81 0.91
N HIS A 452 -19.61 -9.71 0.67
CA HIS A 452 -18.36 -9.35 1.34
C HIS A 452 -18.50 -9.09 2.84
N ARG A 453 -19.73 -8.90 3.35
CA ARG A 453 -20.01 -8.57 4.77
C ARG A 453 -20.36 -9.79 5.63
N GLN A 454 -20.16 -11.00 5.12
CA GLN A 454 -20.30 -12.20 5.93
C GLN A 454 -19.21 -12.24 7.01
N ASP A 455 -19.48 -12.97 8.10
CA ASP A 455 -18.53 -13.10 9.21
C ASP A 455 -17.26 -13.87 8.82
N LYS A 456 -16.19 -13.70 9.62
CA LYS A 456 -14.87 -14.30 9.41
C LYS A 456 -14.94 -15.82 9.16
N LYS A 457 -15.72 -16.54 9.96
CA LYS A 457 -15.85 -18.00 9.86
C LYS A 457 -16.48 -18.42 8.53
N THR A 458 -17.53 -17.72 8.13
CA THR A 458 -18.23 -17.96 6.86
C THR A 458 -17.36 -17.63 5.66
N GLN A 459 -16.69 -16.48 5.67
CA GLN A 459 -15.77 -16.08 4.60
C GLN A 459 -14.57 -17.05 4.48
N THR A 460 -13.98 -17.44 5.61
CA THR A 460 -12.91 -18.45 5.62
C THR A 460 -13.39 -19.77 5.01
N LYS A 461 -14.59 -20.23 5.38
CA LYS A 461 -15.17 -21.47 4.82
C LYS A 461 -15.36 -21.38 3.30
N ARG A 462 -15.78 -20.23 2.77
CA ARG A 462 -15.91 -20.01 1.31
C ARG A 462 -14.57 -20.20 0.62
N ILE A 463 -13.52 -19.52 1.08
CA ILE A 463 -12.18 -19.65 0.52
C ILE A 463 -11.68 -21.10 0.61
N LEU A 464 -11.87 -21.77 1.75
CA LEU A 464 -11.48 -23.18 1.91
C LEU A 464 -12.22 -24.13 0.96
N THR A 465 -13.47 -23.81 0.60
CA THR A 465 -14.19 -24.61 -0.42
C THR A 465 -13.49 -24.55 -1.78
N ALA A 466 -13.03 -23.37 -2.18
CA ALA A 466 -12.26 -23.21 -3.42
C ALA A 466 -10.89 -23.90 -3.34
N ILE A 467 -10.14 -23.70 -2.26
CA ILE A 467 -8.81 -24.32 -2.06
C ILE A 467 -8.89 -25.87 -2.10
N ASN A 468 -9.99 -26.44 -1.60
CA ASN A 468 -10.18 -27.91 -1.57
C ASN A 468 -10.73 -28.47 -2.89
N SER A 469 -11.06 -27.64 -3.89
CA SER A 469 -11.46 -28.08 -5.21
C SER A 469 -10.24 -28.45 -6.06
N PRO A 470 -10.19 -29.64 -6.69
CA PRO A 470 -9.06 -30.02 -7.54
C PRO A 470 -8.96 -29.18 -8.83
N TYR A 471 -10.00 -28.43 -9.15
CA TYR A 471 -10.09 -27.61 -10.36
C TYR A 471 -9.61 -26.16 -10.11
N VAL A 472 -9.40 -25.73 -8.86
CA VAL A 472 -9.01 -24.37 -8.50
C VAL A 472 -7.51 -24.32 -8.20
N GLN A 473 -6.76 -23.63 -9.00
CA GLN A 473 -5.32 -23.46 -8.87
C GLN A 473 -4.94 -22.17 -8.17
N VAL A 474 -5.80 -21.14 -8.26
CA VAL A 474 -5.50 -19.80 -7.75
C VAL A 474 -6.70 -19.22 -7.01
N ILE A 475 -6.46 -18.60 -5.86
CA ILE A 475 -7.43 -17.71 -5.20
C ILE A 475 -7.13 -16.28 -5.63
N SER A 476 -8.04 -15.66 -6.40
CA SER A 476 -7.90 -14.28 -6.89
C SER A 476 -8.19 -13.26 -5.79
N HIS A 477 -7.48 -12.10 -5.83
CA HIS A 477 -7.65 -10.96 -4.92
C HIS A 477 -8.18 -11.34 -3.53
N PRO A 478 -7.39 -12.13 -2.74
CA PRO A 478 -7.89 -12.95 -1.63
C PRO A 478 -8.50 -12.18 -0.45
N THR A 479 -8.20 -10.88 -0.30
CA THR A 479 -8.81 -10.05 0.75
C THR A 479 -10.08 -9.33 0.28
N GLY A 480 -10.29 -9.27 -1.03
CA GLY A 480 -11.41 -8.56 -1.65
C GLY A 480 -11.42 -7.05 -1.42
N ARG A 481 -10.30 -6.47 -0.95
CA ARG A 481 -10.20 -5.03 -0.73
C ARG A 481 -10.29 -4.24 -2.03
N LEU A 482 -10.83 -3.02 -1.93
CA LEU A 482 -10.72 -1.99 -2.96
C LEU A 482 -10.23 -0.70 -2.30
N LEU A 483 -9.02 -0.29 -2.64
CA LEU A 483 -8.35 0.87 -2.05
C LEU A 483 -9.22 2.12 -2.14
N GLY A 484 -9.45 2.77 -1.01
CA GLY A 484 -10.30 3.96 -0.91
C GLY A 484 -11.82 3.71 -0.92
N SER A 485 -12.31 2.47 -1.17
CA SER A 485 -13.75 2.21 -1.30
C SER A 485 -14.28 1.02 -0.52
N ARG A 486 -13.51 -0.05 -0.34
CA ARG A 486 -13.93 -1.24 0.39
C ARG A 486 -12.78 -1.82 1.18
N GLU A 487 -12.97 -1.97 2.48
CA GLU A 487 -12.03 -2.66 3.37
C GLU A 487 -11.96 -4.15 3.02
N ALA A 488 -10.83 -4.78 3.39
CA ALA A 488 -10.69 -6.22 3.32
C ALA A 488 -11.73 -6.92 4.20
N TYR A 489 -12.27 -8.05 3.77
CA TYR A 489 -13.05 -8.89 4.65
C TYR A 489 -12.13 -9.73 5.56
N GLU A 490 -12.64 -10.09 6.73
CA GLU A 490 -11.86 -10.87 7.70
C GLU A 490 -11.76 -12.34 7.29
N LEU A 491 -10.55 -12.90 7.40
CA LEU A 491 -10.23 -14.30 7.12
C LEU A 491 -9.34 -14.90 8.22
N ASP A 492 -9.38 -16.20 8.37
CA ASP A 492 -8.44 -16.96 9.20
C ASP A 492 -7.22 -17.37 8.36
N TRP A 493 -6.27 -16.43 8.24
CA TRP A 493 -5.10 -16.59 7.40
C TRP A 493 -4.24 -17.82 7.74
N PRO A 494 -3.95 -18.15 9.01
CA PRO A 494 -3.21 -19.35 9.35
C PRO A 494 -3.83 -20.64 8.79
N ILE A 495 -5.15 -20.78 8.82
CA ILE A 495 -5.86 -21.92 8.25
C ILE A 495 -5.75 -21.91 6.73
N ILE A 496 -5.97 -20.76 6.10
CA ILE A 496 -5.87 -20.58 4.65
C ILE A 496 -4.48 -20.94 4.16
N PHE A 497 -3.43 -20.39 4.76
CA PHE A 497 -2.05 -20.67 4.37
C PHE A 497 -1.73 -22.16 4.47
N LYS A 498 -2.14 -22.81 5.57
CA LYS A 498 -1.95 -24.25 5.75
C LYS A 498 -2.62 -25.07 4.64
N GLU A 499 -3.85 -24.76 4.30
CA GLU A 499 -4.58 -25.48 3.25
C GLU A 499 -4.05 -25.15 1.85
N CYS A 500 -3.59 -23.93 1.57
CA CYS A 500 -2.91 -23.58 0.33
C CYS A 500 -1.63 -24.40 0.12
N VAL A 501 -0.80 -24.52 1.16
CA VAL A 501 0.42 -25.37 1.09
C VAL A 501 0.08 -26.83 0.84
N LYS A 502 -0.90 -27.37 1.56
CA LYS A 502 -1.35 -28.76 1.45
C LYS A 502 -1.88 -29.09 0.04
N ASN A 503 -2.72 -28.22 -0.51
CA ASN A 503 -3.39 -28.43 -1.80
C ASN A 503 -2.59 -27.87 -2.98
N LYS A 504 -1.45 -27.21 -2.73
CA LYS A 504 -0.65 -26.49 -3.73
C LYS A 504 -1.45 -25.40 -4.46
N THR A 505 -2.38 -24.74 -3.76
CA THR A 505 -3.16 -23.62 -4.32
C THR A 505 -2.35 -22.33 -4.19
N LEU A 506 -2.26 -21.56 -5.26
CA LEU A 506 -1.58 -20.27 -5.31
C LEU A 506 -2.48 -19.18 -4.72
N LEU A 507 -1.88 -18.25 -3.98
CA LEU A 507 -2.54 -17.00 -3.65
C LEU A 507 -2.07 -15.89 -4.60
N GLU A 508 -3.03 -15.15 -5.13
CA GLU A 508 -2.74 -14.07 -6.06
C GLU A 508 -2.22 -12.81 -5.34
N ILE A 509 -1.24 -12.17 -5.94
CA ILE A 509 -0.93 -10.75 -5.76
C ILE A 509 -1.53 -10.04 -6.97
N ASN A 510 -2.77 -9.58 -6.84
CA ASN A 510 -3.50 -8.89 -7.88
C ASN A 510 -2.95 -7.47 -8.07
N ALA A 511 -2.47 -7.18 -9.27
CA ALA A 511 -1.83 -5.91 -9.60
C ALA A 511 -2.82 -4.83 -10.08
N TRP A 512 -4.14 -5.11 -10.03
CA TRP A 512 -5.13 -4.11 -10.39
C TRP A 512 -5.00 -2.86 -9.52
N PRO A 513 -4.94 -1.65 -10.11
CA PRO A 513 -4.63 -0.41 -9.40
C PRO A 513 -5.42 -0.15 -8.13
N ASN A 514 -6.71 -0.48 -8.12
CA ASN A 514 -7.59 -0.28 -6.97
C ASN A 514 -7.56 -1.43 -5.96
N ARG A 515 -6.85 -2.54 -6.25
CA ARG A 515 -6.78 -3.71 -5.36
C ARG A 515 -5.41 -3.81 -4.68
N LEU A 516 -4.36 -4.07 -5.47
CA LEU A 516 -3.02 -4.43 -4.98
C LEU A 516 -3.12 -5.48 -3.87
N ASP A 517 -3.82 -6.57 -4.14
CA ASP A 517 -4.29 -7.61 -3.21
C ASP A 517 -3.66 -8.98 -3.55
N LEU A 518 -2.91 -9.57 -2.68
CA LEU A 518 -2.65 -9.42 -1.25
C LEU A 518 -1.89 -8.13 -0.90
N PRO A 519 -2.14 -7.52 0.28
CA PRO A 519 -1.24 -6.52 0.84
C PRO A 519 0.14 -7.11 1.16
N ASP A 520 1.16 -6.26 1.08
CA ASP A 520 2.58 -6.59 1.31
C ASP A 520 2.86 -7.37 2.61
N THR A 521 2.11 -7.08 3.63
CA THR A 521 2.23 -7.72 4.94
C THR A 521 1.73 -9.16 4.91
N LEU A 522 0.58 -9.42 4.27
CA LEU A 522 0.09 -10.78 4.06
C LEU A 522 0.97 -11.55 3.06
N VAL A 523 1.58 -10.88 2.09
CA VAL A 523 2.61 -11.49 1.21
C VAL A 523 3.76 -12.03 2.05
N LYS A 524 4.28 -11.24 3.01
CA LYS A 524 5.37 -11.68 3.89
C LYS A 524 4.96 -12.86 4.78
N GLU A 525 3.75 -12.83 5.33
CA GLU A 525 3.21 -13.91 6.17
C GLU A 525 3.00 -15.20 5.36
N ALA A 526 2.46 -15.09 4.14
CA ALA A 526 2.24 -16.22 3.23
C ALA A 526 3.56 -16.91 2.85
N ILE A 527 4.59 -16.13 2.48
CA ILE A 527 5.95 -16.63 2.20
C ILE A 527 6.53 -17.34 3.44
N GLY A 528 6.42 -16.71 4.61
CA GLY A 528 6.87 -17.29 5.89
C GLY A 528 6.16 -18.59 6.25
N SER A 529 4.95 -18.79 5.73
CA SER A 529 4.15 -20.01 5.91
C SER A 529 4.37 -21.06 4.80
N GLY A 530 5.21 -20.77 3.80
CA GLY A 530 5.53 -21.67 2.69
C GLY A 530 4.51 -21.68 1.55
N VAL A 531 3.62 -20.69 1.48
CA VAL A 531 2.65 -20.54 0.38
C VAL A 531 3.35 -20.02 -0.86
N ASN A 532 3.09 -20.61 -2.01
CA ASN A 532 3.50 -20.07 -3.30
C ASN A 532 2.50 -19.02 -3.78
N LEU A 533 3.03 -17.91 -4.29
CA LEU A 533 2.25 -16.79 -4.77
C LEU A 533 2.30 -16.69 -6.28
N ILE A 534 1.38 -15.94 -6.86
CA ILE A 534 1.38 -15.58 -8.28
C ILE A 534 1.04 -14.10 -8.42
N ILE A 535 1.69 -13.41 -9.34
CA ILE A 535 1.38 -12.00 -9.65
C ILE A 535 0.58 -11.95 -10.93
N SER A 536 -0.61 -11.33 -10.90
CA SER A 536 -1.48 -11.23 -12.07
C SER A 536 -2.02 -9.81 -12.21
N SER A 537 -2.30 -9.38 -13.45
CA SER A 537 -2.76 -8.01 -13.74
C SER A 537 -4.25 -7.79 -13.49
N ASP A 538 -5.07 -8.84 -13.56
CA ASP A 538 -6.54 -8.74 -13.60
C ASP A 538 -6.99 -7.83 -14.76
N SER A 539 -6.35 -8.03 -15.91
CA SER A 539 -6.42 -7.12 -17.04
C SER A 539 -7.77 -7.20 -17.75
N HIS A 540 -8.43 -6.05 -17.95
CA HIS A 540 -9.67 -5.90 -18.71
C HIS A 540 -9.46 -5.08 -20.00
N ALA A 541 -8.23 -4.72 -20.31
CA ALA A 541 -7.81 -4.08 -21.54
C ALA A 541 -6.31 -4.31 -21.77
N VAL A 542 -5.86 -4.23 -23.00
CA VAL A 542 -4.46 -4.47 -23.37
C VAL A 542 -3.48 -3.59 -22.58
N GLU A 543 -3.85 -2.36 -22.30
CA GLU A 543 -3.01 -1.41 -21.53
C GLU A 543 -2.81 -1.85 -20.07
N HIS A 544 -3.73 -2.64 -19.52
CA HIS A 544 -3.67 -3.09 -18.13
C HIS A 544 -2.62 -4.17 -17.89
N LEU A 545 -2.13 -4.86 -18.94
CA LEU A 545 -1.05 -5.85 -18.82
C LEU A 545 0.23 -5.22 -18.23
N GLY A 546 0.45 -3.92 -18.43
CA GLY A 546 1.53 -3.16 -17.82
C GLY A 546 1.43 -3.00 -16.30
N ASN A 547 0.28 -3.29 -15.68
CA ASN A 547 0.07 -3.14 -14.25
C ASN A 547 0.88 -4.14 -13.40
N LEU A 548 1.42 -5.21 -13.98
CA LEU A 548 2.24 -6.18 -13.25
C LEU A 548 3.38 -5.54 -12.45
N GLN A 549 3.91 -4.39 -12.89
CA GLN A 549 4.91 -3.62 -12.14
C GLN A 549 4.44 -3.27 -10.71
N TYR A 550 3.16 -2.99 -10.52
CA TYR A 550 2.60 -2.67 -9.21
C TYR A 550 2.44 -3.92 -8.33
N GLY A 551 2.06 -5.05 -8.92
CA GLY A 551 2.05 -6.35 -8.23
C GLY A 551 3.46 -6.78 -7.79
N VAL A 552 4.46 -6.59 -8.67
CA VAL A 552 5.86 -6.82 -8.34
C VAL A 552 6.31 -5.92 -7.18
N SER A 553 5.90 -4.65 -7.16
CA SER A 553 6.26 -3.75 -6.06
C SER A 553 5.65 -4.19 -4.72
N VAL A 554 4.41 -4.67 -4.72
CA VAL A 554 3.78 -5.28 -3.52
C VAL A 554 4.55 -6.52 -3.08
N ALA A 555 4.91 -7.41 -4.02
CA ALA A 555 5.71 -8.59 -3.73
C ALA A 555 7.08 -8.23 -3.10
N ARG A 556 7.79 -7.25 -3.66
CA ARG A 556 9.07 -6.72 -3.13
C ARG A 556 8.91 -6.18 -1.72
N ARG A 557 7.85 -5.41 -1.45
CA ARG A 557 7.51 -4.92 -0.11
C ARG A 557 7.26 -6.07 0.87
N GLY A 558 6.67 -7.16 0.40
CA GLY A 558 6.45 -8.41 1.12
C GLY A 558 7.69 -9.33 1.19
N TRP A 559 8.87 -8.86 0.80
CA TRP A 559 10.14 -9.61 0.84
C TRP A 559 10.22 -10.77 -0.14
N ALA A 560 9.36 -10.82 -1.16
CA ALA A 560 9.31 -11.91 -2.13
C ALA A 560 10.58 -11.98 -2.98
N GLN A 561 11.07 -13.19 -3.12
CA GLN A 561 12.14 -13.57 -4.04
C GLN A 561 11.53 -14.29 -5.25
N LYS A 562 12.31 -14.45 -6.31
CA LYS A 562 11.89 -15.16 -7.51
C LYS A 562 11.29 -16.54 -7.22
N LYS A 563 11.86 -17.28 -6.27
CA LYS A 563 11.40 -18.63 -5.89
C LYS A 563 10.02 -18.68 -5.24
N ASP A 564 9.53 -17.56 -4.71
CA ASP A 564 8.25 -17.45 -3.98
C ASP A 564 7.09 -17.17 -4.93
N ILE A 565 7.38 -16.85 -6.20
CA ILE A 565 6.42 -16.40 -7.20
C ILE A 565 6.35 -17.39 -8.36
N ALA A 566 5.22 -18.07 -8.53
CA ALA A 566 5.05 -19.17 -9.47
C ALA A 566 5.26 -18.76 -10.93
N ASN A 567 4.77 -17.61 -11.36
CA ASN A 567 4.90 -17.15 -12.75
C ASN A 567 6.25 -16.51 -13.10
N THR A 568 7.28 -16.76 -12.28
CA THR A 568 8.69 -16.59 -12.65
C THR A 568 9.28 -17.89 -13.22
N LEU A 569 8.59 -19.01 -13.09
CA LEU A 569 9.03 -20.31 -13.54
C LEU A 569 8.89 -20.44 -15.07
N PRO A 570 9.81 -21.14 -15.74
CA PRO A 570 9.65 -21.51 -17.14
C PRO A 570 8.38 -22.37 -17.33
N TRP A 571 7.83 -22.39 -18.55
CA TRP A 571 6.60 -23.11 -18.85
C TRP A 571 6.56 -24.57 -18.36
N LEU A 572 7.63 -25.34 -18.55
CA LEU A 572 7.67 -26.77 -18.18
C LEU A 572 7.53 -27.01 -16.66
N GLU A 573 7.90 -26.03 -15.85
CA GLU A 573 7.72 -26.08 -14.40
C GLU A 573 6.40 -25.44 -13.99
N PHE A 574 6.04 -24.31 -14.59
CA PHE A 574 4.82 -23.58 -14.30
C PHE A 574 3.55 -24.40 -14.59
N LYS A 575 3.52 -25.11 -15.73
CA LYS A 575 2.35 -25.93 -16.10
C LYS A 575 1.98 -27.01 -15.08
N LYS A 576 2.89 -27.40 -14.18
CA LYS A 576 2.62 -28.40 -13.13
C LYS A 576 1.58 -27.94 -12.09
N TRP A 577 1.25 -26.66 -12.09
CA TRP A 577 0.17 -26.09 -11.28
C TRP A 577 -1.21 -26.29 -11.91
N PHE A 578 -1.29 -26.65 -13.18
CA PHE A 578 -2.50 -26.74 -13.98
C PHE A 578 -2.70 -28.15 -14.54
N ASN A 579 -3.91 -28.41 -15.01
CA ASN A 579 -4.31 -29.71 -15.58
C ASN A 579 -3.93 -29.81 -17.09
N VAL A 580 -2.64 -29.59 -17.46
CA VAL A 580 -2.14 -29.54 -18.85
C VAL A 580 -0.92 -30.43 -19.07
#